data_791cf0300f02592aa9562eddcec1199b
#
_entry.id   791cf0300f02592aa9562eddcec1199b
#
_cell.length_a   1.000
_cell.length_b   1.000
_cell.length_c   1.000
_cell.angle_alpha   90.00
_cell.angle_beta   90.00
_cell.angle_gamma   90.00
#
_symmetry.space_group_name_H-M   'P 1'
#
loop_
_entity.id
_entity.type
_entity.pdbx_description
1 polymer ?
#
loop_
_entity_poly.entity_id
_entity_poly.type
_entity_poly.pdbx_seq_one_letter_code
_entity_poly.pdbx_strand_id
1 'polypeptide(L)'
;MGKDLVRYYFEIHSGLVTCYYDTNGVSIRHEERTEFEIYPGYHVPEWLKGAVMYQIYVDRFCNGDPSNDVETGEYFYIGDTSVKVDNWEKVPAVMGVREFYGGDLQGVMDKLDYLQELGVDVIYLNPVFVSPSNHKYDCQDYDHIDPHIGRIVEDCDGLLSPGDSDNSHALKYIRRVTDKRNLEASNKLFQELVEEIHRRGMKVILDGVFNHCGSFNKWMDRERIYENQEGYEKGLMFRRTALSFFLLLPGSEPLAL
;
A
#
# COMPACT_ATOMS: atom_id res chain seq x y z
N MET A 1 -29.12 8.99 25.18
CA MET A 1 -28.46 7.84 25.80
C MET A 1 -26.97 8.05 25.61
N GLY A 2 -26.19 8.00 26.67
CA GLY A 2 -24.75 8.28 26.65
C GLY A 2 -24.03 7.28 25.74
N LYS A 3 -23.11 7.81 24.94
CA LYS A 3 -22.18 7.03 24.12
C LYS A 3 -20.89 6.74 24.90
N ASP A 4 -21.00 6.63 26.22
CA ASP A 4 -19.82 6.46 27.06
C ASP A 4 -19.31 5.03 26.93
N LEU A 5 -18.01 4.90 26.74
CA LEU A 5 -17.28 3.66 26.74
C LEU A 5 -17.57 2.87 28.03
N VAL A 6 -17.99 1.63 27.90
CA VAL A 6 -18.17 0.72 29.04
C VAL A 6 -16.94 -0.18 29.11
N ARG A 7 -16.26 -0.17 30.25
CA ARG A 7 -15.14 -1.06 30.54
C ARG A 7 -15.59 -2.12 31.54
N TYR A 8 -15.10 -3.34 31.37
CA TYR A 8 -15.42 -4.46 32.26
C TYR A 8 -14.31 -5.51 32.27
N TYR A 9 -14.31 -6.29 33.33
CA TYR A 9 -13.47 -7.47 33.51
C TYR A 9 -14.27 -8.52 34.28
N PHE A 10 -13.74 -9.73 34.37
CA PHE A 10 -14.34 -10.77 35.19
C PHE A 10 -13.47 -11.01 36.41
N GLU A 11 -14.10 -10.97 37.61
CA GLU A 11 -13.46 -11.37 38.84
C GLU A 11 -13.87 -12.83 39.17
N ILE A 12 -12.91 -13.71 39.33
CA ILE A 12 -13.13 -15.15 39.52
C ILE A 12 -12.61 -15.54 40.89
N HIS A 13 -13.53 -16.05 41.73
CA HIS A 13 -13.20 -16.55 43.07
C HIS A 13 -13.14 -18.09 43.06
N SER A 14 -12.04 -18.67 43.50
CA SER A 14 -11.88 -20.11 43.66
C SER A 14 -11.23 -20.42 45.01
N GLY A 15 -12.05 -20.78 46.02
CA GLY A 15 -11.61 -20.94 47.41
C GLY A 15 -11.06 -19.65 48.00
N LEU A 16 -9.78 -19.65 48.36
CA LEU A 16 -9.11 -18.44 48.89
C LEU A 16 -8.40 -17.60 47.84
N VAL A 17 -8.49 -18.01 46.55
CA VAL A 17 -7.81 -17.33 45.44
C VAL A 17 -8.82 -16.51 44.68
N THR A 18 -8.48 -15.22 44.44
CA THR A 18 -9.15 -14.35 43.48
C THR A 18 -8.24 -14.09 42.30
N CYS A 19 -8.75 -14.26 41.09
CA CYS A 19 -8.07 -13.88 39.84
C CYS A 19 -9.01 -13.05 38.97
N TYR A 20 -8.40 -12.35 38.00
CA TYR A 20 -9.06 -11.43 37.08
C TYR A 20 -8.87 -11.94 35.67
N TYR A 21 -9.93 -11.89 34.87
CA TYR A 21 -9.89 -12.21 33.43
C TYR A 21 -10.23 -10.96 32.64
N ASP A 22 -9.29 -10.55 31.81
CA ASP A 22 -9.33 -9.36 30.96
C ASP A 22 -8.71 -9.65 29.58
N THR A 23 -8.37 -8.62 28.80
CA THR A 23 -7.80 -8.77 27.44
C THR A 23 -6.43 -9.48 27.42
N ASN A 24 -5.71 -9.49 28.55
CA ASN A 24 -4.43 -10.21 28.69
C ASN A 24 -4.62 -11.67 29.20
N GLY A 25 -5.86 -12.10 29.43
CA GLY A 25 -6.16 -13.42 29.97
C GLY A 25 -6.30 -13.40 31.50
N VAL A 26 -5.95 -14.51 32.16
CA VAL A 26 -6.12 -14.65 33.61
C VAL A 26 -4.89 -14.17 34.35
N SER A 27 -5.08 -13.30 35.34
CA SER A 27 -4.02 -12.79 36.21
C SER A 27 -4.48 -12.72 37.67
N ILE A 28 -3.54 -12.57 38.62
CA ILE A 28 -3.82 -12.33 40.05
C ILE A 28 -3.89 -10.83 40.37
N ARG A 29 -3.72 -9.97 39.35
CA ARG A 29 -3.77 -8.49 39.50
C ARG A 29 -4.67 -7.93 38.43
N HIS A 30 -5.50 -6.98 38.80
CA HIS A 30 -6.31 -6.20 37.89
C HIS A 30 -5.55 -4.94 37.44
N GLU A 31 -5.62 -4.63 36.13
CA GLU A 31 -5.10 -3.40 35.52
C GLU A 31 -6.18 -2.77 34.64
N GLU A 32 -6.57 -1.52 34.91
CA GLU A 32 -7.64 -0.82 34.17
C GLU A 32 -7.38 -0.75 32.65
N ARG A 33 -6.10 -0.66 32.22
CA ARG A 33 -5.72 -0.59 30.80
C ARG A 33 -5.97 -1.88 30.02
N THR A 34 -6.24 -3.00 30.72
CA THR A 34 -6.45 -4.32 30.12
C THR A 34 -7.90 -4.77 30.20
N GLU A 35 -8.80 -3.91 30.65
CA GLU A 35 -10.23 -4.20 30.68
C GLU A 35 -10.79 -4.38 29.27
N PHE A 36 -11.82 -5.24 29.14
CA PHE A 36 -12.61 -5.31 27.91
C PHE A 36 -13.39 -4.02 27.72
N GLU A 37 -13.59 -3.60 26.48
CA GLU A 37 -14.29 -2.37 26.13
C GLU A 37 -15.53 -2.65 25.29
N ILE A 38 -16.65 -2.05 25.67
CA ILE A 38 -17.88 -2.02 24.85
C ILE A 38 -18.16 -0.57 24.49
N TYR A 39 -18.32 -0.33 23.18
CA TYR A 39 -18.72 0.97 22.64
C TYR A 39 -20.22 0.96 22.35
N PRO A 40 -21.07 1.48 23.26
CA PRO A 40 -22.52 1.49 23.03
C PRO A 40 -22.87 2.30 21.77
N GLY A 41 -23.67 1.71 20.90
CA GLY A 41 -24.06 2.34 19.63
C GLY A 41 -23.05 2.23 18.50
N TYR A 42 -21.93 1.50 18.70
CA TYR A 42 -21.10 1.06 17.58
C TYR A 42 -21.81 -0.05 16.79
N HIS A 43 -21.99 0.20 15.52
CA HIS A 43 -22.60 -0.75 14.59
C HIS A 43 -21.65 -1.09 13.47
N VAL A 44 -21.31 -2.36 13.36
CA VAL A 44 -20.63 -2.88 12.16
C VAL A 44 -21.64 -2.87 11.00
N PRO A 45 -21.26 -2.42 9.81
CA PRO A 45 -22.11 -2.49 8.63
C PRO A 45 -22.64 -3.92 8.41
N GLU A 46 -23.93 -4.06 8.09
CA GLU A 46 -24.56 -5.37 7.95
C GLU A 46 -23.87 -6.26 6.91
N TRP A 47 -23.38 -5.67 5.82
CA TRP A 47 -22.66 -6.39 4.76
C TRP A 47 -21.35 -7.02 5.22
N LEU A 48 -20.74 -6.55 6.32
CA LEU A 48 -19.47 -7.08 6.86
C LEU A 48 -19.72 -8.26 7.82
N LYS A 49 -20.94 -8.43 8.34
CA LYS A 49 -21.25 -9.51 9.27
C LYS A 49 -21.24 -10.86 8.57
N GLY A 50 -20.27 -11.69 8.93
CA GLY A 50 -20.08 -13.02 8.32
C GLY A 50 -19.48 -13.01 6.92
N ALA A 51 -19.02 -11.84 6.42
CA ALA A 51 -18.40 -11.73 5.11
C ALA A 51 -17.04 -12.47 5.04
N VAL A 52 -16.81 -13.15 3.94
CA VAL A 52 -15.53 -13.75 3.59
C VAL A 52 -14.68 -12.70 2.90
N MET A 53 -13.59 -12.29 3.54
CA MET A 53 -12.64 -11.32 3.01
C MET A 53 -11.41 -12.03 2.43
N TYR A 54 -11.04 -11.69 1.20
CA TYR A 54 -9.84 -12.18 0.53
C TYR A 54 -8.85 -11.03 0.33
N GLN A 55 -7.69 -11.11 0.95
CA GLN A 55 -6.62 -10.11 0.80
C GLN A 55 -5.75 -10.46 -0.40
N ILE A 56 -5.52 -9.49 -1.27
CA ILE A 56 -4.71 -9.62 -2.48
C ILE A 56 -3.46 -8.77 -2.38
N TYR A 57 -2.30 -9.41 -2.44
CA TYR A 57 -1.03 -8.79 -2.75
C TYR A 57 -0.87 -8.80 -4.28
N VAL A 58 -1.13 -7.66 -4.92
CA VAL A 58 -1.36 -7.58 -6.37
C VAL A 58 -0.20 -8.16 -7.18
N ASP A 59 1.06 -7.75 -6.91
CA ASP A 59 2.25 -8.27 -7.60
C ASP A 59 2.37 -9.81 -7.59
N ARG A 60 1.74 -10.48 -6.61
CA ARG A 60 1.85 -11.92 -6.37
C ARG A 60 0.57 -12.69 -6.64
N PHE A 61 -0.38 -12.11 -7.35
CA PHE A 61 -1.69 -12.73 -7.54
C PHE A 61 -1.89 -13.28 -8.97
N CYS A 62 -1.88 -12.43 -9.98
CA CYS A 62 -2.05 -12.83 -11.38
C CYS A 62 -1.52 -11.72 -12.29
N ASN A 63 -0.72 -12.08 -13.31
CA ASN A 63 -0.31 -11.17 -14.37
C ASN A 63 -1.34 -11.24 -15.49
N GLY A 64 -2.08 -10.15 -15.73
CA GLY A 64 -3.09 -10.03 -16.79
C GLY A 64 -2.59 -9.21 -17.99
N ASP A 65 -1.61 -8.32 -17.77
CA ASP A 65 -1.03 -7.47 -18.82
C ASP A 65 0.50 -7.38 -18.68
N PRO A 66 1.26 -8.31 -19.29
CA PRO A 66 2.72 -8.30 -19.21
C PRO A 66 3.40 -7.03 -19.77
N SER A 67 2.67 -6.14 -20.44
CA SER A 67 3.22 -4.89 -20.99
C SER A 67 3.49 -3.84 -19.89
N ASN A 68 2.87 -3.98 -18.72
CA ASN A 68 3.08 -3.09 -17.60
C ASN A 68 4.16 -3.57 -16.60
N ASP A 69 4.72 -4.76 -16.79
CA ASP A 69 5.70 -5.36 -15.89
C ASP A 69 6.88 -4.42 -15.64
N VAL A 70 7.33 -4.37 -14.38
CA VAL A 70 8.62 -3.75 -14.03
C VAL A 70 9.75 -4.54 -14.68
N GLU A 71 10.68 -3.84 -15.34
CA GLU A 71 11.82 -4.47 -15.99
C GLU A 71 13.04 -4.56 -15.06
N THR A 72 13.92 -5.52 -15.34
CA THR A 72 15.20 -5.62 -14.64
C THR A 72 16.07 -4.42 -14.99
N GLY A 73 16.55 -3.70 -13.97
CA GLY A 73 17.35 -2.50 -14.15
C GLY A 73 16.54 -1.23 -14.48
N GLU A 74 15.24 -1.23 -14.26
CA GLU A 74 14.40 -0.07 -14.57
C GLU A 74 14.71 1.11 -13.66
N TYR A 75 14.99 0.86 -12.39
CA TYR A 75 15.40 1.87 -11.39
C TYR A 75 16.20 1.22 -10.26
N PHE A 76 16.85 2.05 -9.44
CA PHE A 76 17.63 1.62 -8.27
C PHE A 76 16.82 1.84 -6.98
N TYR A 77 16.68 0.79 -6.16
CA TYR A 77 15.93 0.86 -4.91
C TYR A 77 16.55 -0.04 -3.84
N ILE A 78 16.79 0.50 -2.64
CA ILE A 78 17.37 -0.22 -1.48
C ILE A 78 18.62 -1.05 -1.90
N GLY A 79 19.64 -0.35 -2.40
CA GLY A 79 20.98 -0.91 -2.62
C GLY A 79 21.20 -1.72 -3.90
N ASP A 80 20.16 -1.86 -4.77
CA ASP A 80 20.27 -2.56 -6.06
C ASP A 80 19.15 -2.15 -7.01
N THR A 81 19.17 -2.62 -8.25
CA THR A 81 18.13 -2.35 -9.24
C THR A 81 16.91 -3.26 -9.11
N SER A 82 15.78 -2.84 -9.70
CA SER A 82 14.59 -3.67 -9.88
C SER A 82 14.90 -4.96 -10.63
N VAL A 83 14.17 -6.03 -10.34
CA VAL A 83 14.33 -7.34 -10.95
C VAL A 83 12.96 -7.89 -11.39
N LYS A 84 12.79 -8.12 -12.69
CA LYS A 84 11.66 -8.88 -13.21
C LYS A 84 11.86 -10.36 -12.92
N VAL A 85 10.85 -11.03 -12.40
CA VAL A 85 10.84 -12.47 -12.16
C VAL A 85 10.04 -13.18 -13.25
N ASP A 86 10.72 -13.89 -14.13
CA ASP A 86 10.07 -14.61 -15.24
C ASP A 86 9.42 -15.94 -14.81
N ASN A 87 9.87 -16.51 -13.70
CA ASN A 87 9.36 -17.78 -13.20
C ASN A 87 8.58 -17.59 -11.91
N TRP A 88 7.26 -17.70 -11.96
CA TRP A 88 6.35 -17.60 -10.82
C TRP A 88 6.57 -18.67 -9.73
N GLU A 89 7.24 -19.78 -10.07
CA GLU A 89 7.63 -20.84 -9.12
C GLU A 89 8.89 -20.46 -8.28
N LYS A 90 9.56 -19.36 -8.64
CA LYS A 90 10.73 -18.89 -7.89
C LYS A 90 10.34 -18.52 -6.46
N VAL A 91 11.07 -19.02 -5.48
CA VAL A 91 10.95 -18.59 -4.08
C VAL A 91 11.48 -17.16 -3.96
N PRO A 92 10.70 -16.21 -3.37
CA PRO A 92 11.16 -14.85 -3.16
C PRO A 92 12.44 -14.78 -2.33
N ALA A 93 13.35 -13.87 -2.69
CA ALA A 93 14.55 -13.62 -1.91
C ALA A 93 14.23 -12.98 -0.56
N VAL A 94 15.15 -13.09 0.42
CA VAL A 94 15.01 -12.48 1.76
C VAL A 94 14.79 -10.97 1.67
N MET A 95 15.45 -10.27 0.73
CA MET A 95 15.24 -8.86 0.40
C MET A 95 14.47 -8.72 -0.91
N GLY A 96 13.38 -9.47 -1.07
CA GLY A 96 12.59 -9.57 -2.30
C GLY A 96 11.72 -8.36 -2.62
N VAL A 97 11.88 -7.21 -1.96
CA VAL A 97 11.08 -5.98 -2.19
C VAL A 97 11.26 -5.39 -3.59
N ARG A 98 12.33 -5.75 -4.29
CA ARG A 98 12.67 -5.34 -5.65
C ARG A 98 12.36 -6.41 -6.71
N GLU A 99 11.89 -7.60 -6.29
CA GLU A 99 11.54 -8.70 -7.20
C GLU A 99 10.07 -8.61 -7.59
N PHE A 100 9.80 -8.34 -8.84
CA PHE A 100 8.45 -8.16 -9.38
C PHE A 100 8.03 -9.39 -10.15
N TYR A 101 6.90 -9.98 -9.78
CA TYR A 101 6.30 -11.14 -10.45
C TYR A 101 5.27 -10.71 -11.51
N GLY A 102 4.97 -9.41 -11.57
CA GLY A 102 4.14 -8.83 -12.61
C GLY A 102 2.64 -9.02 -12.40
N GLY A 103 2.18 -9.39 -11.19
CA GLY A 103 0.75 -9.35 -10.89
C GLY A 103 0.20 -7.93 -10.96
N ASP A 104 -1.00 -7.78 -11.52
CA ASP A 104 -1.59 -6.49 -11.84
C ASP A 104 -3.12 -6.45 -11.65
N LEU A 105 -3.73 -5.28 -11.84
CA LEU A 105 -5.17 -5.08 -11.68
C LEU A 105 -6.00 -5.78 -12.79
N GLN A 106 -5.41 -5.96 -13.99
CA GLN A 106 -6.04 -6.75 -15.04
C GLN A 106 -6.12 -8.23 -14.63
N GLY A 107 -5.04 -8.76 -14.05
CA GLY A 107 -5.02 -10.12 -13.50
C GLY A 107 -6.01 -10.32 -12.35
N VAL A 108 -6.22 -9.29 -11.50
CA VAL A 108 -7.29 -9.33 -10.49
C VAL A 108 -8.65 -9.39 -11.18
N MET A 109 -8.88 -8.58 -12.22
CA MET A 109 -10.12 -8.57 -12.99
C MET A 109 -10.39 -9.93 -13.64
N ASP A 110 -9.38 -10.55 -14.24
CA ASP A 110 -9.45 -11.86 -14.89
C ASP A 110 -9.77 -13.01 -13.91
N LYS A 111 -9.52 -12.80 -12.61
CA LYS A 111 -9.76 -13.77 -11.54
C LYS A 111 -11.04 -13.53 -10.73
N LEU A 112 -11.87 -12.56 -11.12
CA LEU A 112 -13.10 -12.27 -10.37
C LEU A 112 -14.10 -13.44 -10.34
N ASP A 113 -14.19 -14.23 -11.42
CA ASP A 113 -15.03 -15.44 -11.42
C ASP A 113 -14.54 -16.47 -10.40
N TYR A 114 -13.23 -16.72 -10.36
CA TYR A 114 -12.61 -17.59 -9.37
C TYR A 114 -12.90 -17.11 -7.92
N LEU A 115 -12.75 -15.82 -7.66
CA LEU A 115 -13.01 -15.25 -6.33
C LEU A 115 -14.50 -15.37 -5.94
N GLN A 116 -15.40 -15.17 -6.90
CA GLN A 116 -16.84 -15.33 -6.69
C GLN A 116 -17.22 -16.79 -6.42
N GLU A 117 -16.67 -17.74 -7.19
CA GLU A 117 -16.88 -19.19 -6.97
C GLU A 117 -16.31 -19.66 -5.62
N LEU A 118 -15.23 -19.05 -5.15
CA LEU A 118 -14.64 -19.29 -3.81
C LEU A 118 -15.54 -18.75 -2.68
N GLY A 119 -16.55 -17.95 -2.99
CA GLY A 119 -17.46 -17.37 -2.00
C GLY A 119 -16.92 -16.11 -1.33
N VAL A 120 -16.05 -15.34 -2.02
CA VAL A 120 -15.53 -14.08 -1.50
C VAL A 120 -16.58 -12.99 -1.56
N ASP A 121 -16.83 -12.32 -0.44
CA ASP A 121 -17.73 -11.17 -0.34
C ASP A 121 -16.99 -9.84 -0.43
N VAL A 122 -15.72 -9.80 0.02
CA VAL A 122 -14.93 -8.60 0.11
C VAL A 122 -13.50 -8.85 -0.39
N ILE A 123 -13.06 -8.06 -1.35
CA ILE A 123 -11.67 -8.04 -1.81
C ILE A 123 -10.95 -6.92 -1.09
N TYR A 124 -9.91 -7.27 -0.32
CA TYR A 124 -9.00 -6.32 0.31
C TYR A 124 -7.73 -6.22 -0.55
N LEU A 125 -7.52 -5.09 -1.18
CA LEU A 125 -6.30 -4.85 -1.96
C LEU A 125 -5.21 -4.26 -1.06
N ASN A 126 -4.03 -4.90 -1.01
CA ASN A 126 -2.82 -4.25 -0.52
C ASN A 126 -2.61 -2.94 -1.28
N PRO A 127 -1.76 -2.01 -0.79
CA PRO A 127 -1.61 -0.71 -1.44
C PRO A 127 -1.39 -0.83 -2.95
N VAL A 128 -2.06 0.05 -3.73
CA VAL A 128 -2.03 0.04 -5.21
C VAL A 128 -1.50 1.34 -5.80
N PHE A 129 -1.15 2.31 -4.95
CA PHE A 129 -0.62 3.60 -5.36
C PHE A 129 0.80 3.50 -5.88
N VAL A 130 1.24 4.50 -6.67
CA VAL A 130 2.61 4.55 -7.21
C VAL A 130 3.63 4.34 -6.10
N SER A 131 4.52 3.37 -6.29
CA SER A 131 5.52 2.98 -5.29
C SER A 131 6.66 2.17 -5.92
N PRO A 132 7.91 2.36 -5.49
CA PRO A 132 9.06 1.65 -6.03
C PRO A 132 9.19 0.20 -5.55
N SER A 133 8.44 -0.22 -4.53
CA SER A 133 8.46 -1.62 -4.09
C SER A 133 7.31 -2.43 -4.67
N ASN A 134 7.47 -3.74 -4.70
CA ASN A 134 6.42 -4.65 -5.08
C ASN A 134 5.23 -4.66 -4.10
N HIS A 135 5.48 -4.41 -2.79
CA HIS A 135 4.44 -4.38 -1.76
C HIS A 135 3.70 -3.04 -1.65
N LYS A 136 4.25 -1.96 -2.21
CA LYS A 136 3.69 -0.61 -2.33
C LYS A 136 3.34 0.11 -1.02
N TYR A 137 3.89 -0.33 0.13
CA TYR A 137 3.76 0.39 1.40
C TYR A 137 4.66 1.62 1.49
N ASP A 138 5.60 1.82 0.58
CA ASP A 138 6.47 2.98 0.44
C ASP A 138 5.93 3.95 -0.62
N CYS A 139 4.72 4.44 -0.40
CA CYS A 139 3.95 5.23 -1.35
C CYS A 139 4.72 6.47 -1.85
N GLN A 140 4.82 6.57 -3.16
CA GLN A 140 5.47 7.65 -3.91
C GLN A 140 4.47 8.74 -4.31
N ASP A 141 3.30 8.35 -4.80
CA ASP A 141 2.20 9.24 -5.18
C ASP A 141 0.88 8.67 -4.66
N TYR A 142 0.20 9.41 -3.78
CA TYR A 142 -1.08 9.01 -3.19
C TYR A 142 -2.30 9.31 -4.08
N ASP A 143 -2.11 10.07 -5.17
CA ASP A 143 -3.23 10.53 -6.01
C ASP A 143 -3.52 9.56 -7.16
N HIS A 144 -2.56 8.64 -7.46
CA HIS A 144 -2.64 7.80 -8.65
C HIS A 144 -2.30 6.34 -8.37
N ILE A 145 -2.99 5.47 -9.10
CA ILE A 145 -2.68 4.04 -9.20
C ILE A 145 -1.35 3.87 -9.92
N ASP A 146 -0.53 2.94 -9.44
CA ASP A 146 0.77 2.64 -10.05
C ASP A 146 0.60 2.06 -11.46
N PRO A 147 1.18 2.68 -12.50
CA PRO A 147 1.11 2.16 -13.86
C PRO A 147 1.67 0.76 -14.04
N HIS A 148 2.62 0.32 -13.19
CA HIS A 148 3.20 -1.03 -13.25
C HIS A 148 2.24 -2.14 -12.77
N ILE A 149 1.13 -1.79 -12.15
CA ILE A 149 0.02 -2.70 -11.88
C ILE A 149 -1.27 -2.21 -12.55
N GLY A 150 -1.20 -1.08 -13.22
CA GLY A 150 -2.29 -0.39 -13.91
C GLY A 150 -2.19 -0.56 -15.43
N ARG A 151 -2.15 0.58 -16.13
CA ARG A 151 -2.06 0.63 -17.59
C ARG A 151 -1.01 1.62 -18.05
N ILE A 152 -0.01 1.15 -18.81
CA ILE A 152 0.99 1.98 -19.47
C ILE A 152 0.53 2.23 -20.89
N VAL A 153 0.32 3.49 -21.28
CA VAL A 153 -0.05 3.93 -22.64
C VAL A 153 1.06 4.71 -23.31
N GLU A 154 1.99 5.24 -22.51
CA GLU A 154 3.20 5.91 -22.97
C GLU A 154 4.41 5.30 -22.29
N ASP A 155 5.36 4.85 -23.08
CA ASP A 155 6.59 4.22 -22.60
C ASP A 155 7.80 4.76 -23.40
N CYS A 156 8.97 4.48 -22.91
CA CYS A 156 10.23 4.76 -23.62
C CYS A 156 11.31 3.77 -23.19
N ASP A 157 12.36 3.69 -23.98
CA ASP A 157 13.60 3.03 -23.59
C ASP A 157 14.34 3.90 -22.54
N GLY A 158 15.21 3.30 -21.77
CA GLY A 158 16.03 4.03 -20.81
C GLY A 158 16.11 3.35 -19.45
N LEU A 159 16.51 2.07 -19.46
CA LEU A 159 16.93 1.34 -18.28
C LEU A 159 18.25 1.92 -17.75
N LEU A 160 18.49 1.76 -16.43
CA LEU A 160 19.76 2.13 -15.85
C LEU A 160 20.92 1.33 -16.44
N SER A 161 22.03 1.99 -16.68
CA SER A 161 23.27 1.31 -17.06
C SER A 161 23.78 0.43 -15.91
N PRO A 162 24.47 -0.68 -16.18
CA PRO A 162 25.03 -1.52 -15.13
C PRO A 162 25.90 -0.72 -14.15
N GLY A 163 25.53 -0.78 -12.84
CA GLY A 163 26.23 -0.06 -11.78
C GLY A 163 25.78 1.41 -11.56
N ASP A 164 24.87 1.91 -12.39
CA ASP A 164 24.25 3.23 -12.15
C ASP A 164 23.21 3.12 -11.03
N SER A 165 23.30 4.03 -10.06
CA SER A 165 22.37 4.13 -8.92
C SER A 165 21.66 5.49 -8.86
N ASP A 166 21.81 6.34 -9.88
CA ASP A 166 21.15 7.65 -9.96
C ASP A 166 19.81 7.51 -10.71
N ASN A 167 18.72 7.56 -9.98
CA ASN A 167 17.37 7.42 -10.54
C ASN A 167 16.97 8.58 -11.47
N SER A 168 17.70 9.69 -11.49
CA SER A 168 17.48 10.73 -12.50
C SER A 168 17.81 10.26 -13.93
N HIS A 169 18.54 9.14 -14.08
CA HIS A 169 18.82 8.47 -15.34
C HIS A 169 17.83 7.34 -15.68
N ALA A 170 16.94 6.98 -14.77
CA ALA A 170 15.92 5.93 -14.94
C ALA A 170 14.77 6.41 -15.83
N LEU A 171 15.05 6.74 -17.09
CA LEU A 171 14.13 7.44 -17.97
C LEU A 171 12.83 6.66 -18.21
N LYS A 172 12.91 5.33 -18.32
CA LYS A 172 11.74 4.47 -18.47
C LYS A 172 10.83 4.54 -17.26
N TYR A 173 11.40 4.38 -16.07
CA TYR A 173 10.66 4.51 -14.81
C TYR A 173 10.01 5.88 -14.66
N ILE A 174 10.81 6.95 -14.86
CA ILE A 174 10.32 8.33 -14.81
C ILE A 174 9.12 8.50 -15.75
N ARG A 175 9.25 8.08 -17.01
CA ARG A 175 8.16 8.17 -18.00
C ARG A 175 6.91 7.44 -17.50
N ARG A 176 7.06 6.22 -17.04
CA ARG A 176 5.94 5.39 -16.59
C ARG A 176 5.18 6.01 -15.43
N VAL A 177 5.88 6.53 -14.40
CA VAL A 177 5.27 7.00 -13.14
C VAL A 177 4.95 8.49 -13.09
N THR A 178 5.35 9.29 -14.11
CA THR A 178 5.09 10.74 -14.13
C THR A 178 4.23 11.21 -15.29
N ASP A 179 4.13 10.44 -16.38
CA ASP A 179 3.28 10.80 -17.52
C ASP A 179 1.80 10.69 -17.12
N LYS A 180 1.08 11.81 -17.19
CA LYS A 180 -0.32 11.89 -16.76
C LYS A 180 -1.24 10.92 -17.49
N ARG A 181 -0.94 10.58 -18.75
CA ARG A 181 -1.74 9.63 -19.52
C ARG A 181 -1.67 8.22 -18.92
N ASN A 182 -0.50 7.79 -18.43
CA ASN A 182 -0.33 6.53 -17.73
C ASN A 182 -1.09 6.54 -16.40
N LEU A 183 -0.95 7.62 -15.64
CA LEU A 183 -1.60 7.78 -14.34
C LEU A 183 -3.13 7.77 -14.46
N GLU A 184 -3.67 8.54 -15.42
CA GLU A 184 -5.10 8.59 -15.70
C GLU A 184 -5.64 7.26 -16.25
N ALA A 185 -4.90 6.59 -17.13
CA ALA A 185 -5.27 5.27 -17.66
C ALA A 185 -5.30 4.20 -16.56
N SER A 186 -4.36 4.27 -15.61
CA SER A 186 -4.30 3.37 -14.46
C SER A 186 -5.44 3.63 -13.47
N ASN A 187 -5.75 4.89 -13.18
CA ASN A 187 -6.91 5.26 -12.35
C ASN A 187 -8.22 4.78 -13.00
N LYS A 188 -8.33 4.88 -14.32
CA LYS A 188 -9.50 4.40 -15.06
C LYS A 188 -9.65 2.88 -14.98
N LEU A 189 -8.57 2.14 -15.16
CA LEU A 189 -8.59 0.67 -15.01
C LEU A 189 -9.02 0.27 -13.59
N PHE A 190 -8.53 0.96 -12.58
CA PHE A 190 -8.94 0.72 -11.20
C PHE A 190 -10.43 1.00 -10.98
N GLN A 191 -10.96 2.08 -11.55
CA GLN A 191 -12.40 2.36 -11.52
C GLN A 191 -13.20 1.24 -12.19
N GLU A 192 -12.79 0.79 -13.38
CA GLU A 192 -13.40 -0.33 -14.11
C GLU A 192 -13.40 -1.62 -13.28
N LEU A 193 -12.30 -1.92 -12.59
CA LEU A 193 -12.19 -3.07 -11.68
C LEU A 193 -13.18 -2.96 -10.51
N VAL A 194 -13.25 -1.80 -9.86
CA VAL A 194 -14.17 -1.58 -8.72
C VAL A 194 -15.63 -1.71 -9.17
N GLU A 195 -15.99 -1.15 -10.33
CA GLU A 195 -17.33 -1.27 -10.90
C GLU A 195 -17.69 -2.74 -11.18
N GLU A 196 -16.76 -3.52 -11.74
CA GLU A 196 -16.97 -4.93 -12.04
C GLU A 196 -17.10 -5.80 -10.77
N ILE A 197 -16.28 -5.52 -9.74
CA ILE A 197 -16.40 -6.16 -8.42
C ILE A 197 -17.78 -5.88 -7.80
N HIS A 198 -18.23 -4.62 -7.84
CA HIS A 198 -19.53 -4.22 -7.32
C HIS A 198 -20.68 -4.83 -8.12
N ARG A 199 -20.56 -4.94 -9.44
CA ARG A 199 -21.56 -5.60 -10.31
C ARG A 199 -21.78 -7.06 -9.94
N ARG A 200 -20.75 -7.74 -9.43
CA ARG A 200 -20.78 -9.11 -8.92
C ARG A 200 -21.32 -9.22 -7.48
N GLY A 201 -21.68 -8.10 -6.85
CA GLY A 201 -22.16 -8.04 -5.46
C GLY A 201 -21.06 -8.05 -4.40
N MET A 202 -19.80 -8.17 -4.79
CA MET A 202 -18.64 -8.10 -3.89
C MET A 202 -18.34 -6.65 -3.49
N LYS A 203 -17.53 -6.45 -2.45
CA LYS A 203 -17.06 -5.15 -1.96
C LYS A 203 -15.54 -5.04 -2.10
N VAL A 204 -15.03 -3.81 -2.10
CA VAL A 204 -13.60 -3.51 -2.14
C VAL A 204 -13.19 -2.75 -0.89
N ILE A 205 -12.08 -3.14 -0.30
CA ILE A 205 -11.35 -2.37 0.71
C ILE A 205 -9.98 -2.07 0.13
N LEU A 206 -9.58 -0.79 0.18
CA LEU A 206 -8.29 -0.33 -0.27
C LEU A 206 -7.38 -0.04 0.93
N ASP A 207 -6.18 -0.59 0.93
CA ASP A 207 -5.17 -0.32 1.96
C ASP A 207 -4.59 1.10 1.78
N GLY A 208 -4.72 1.92 2.82
CA GLY A 208 -4.21 3.28 2.85
C GLY A 208 -2.98 3.42 3.74
N VAL A 209 -1.84 3.76 3.16
CA VAL A 209 -0.57 3.94 3.88
C VAL A 209 -0.48 5.37 4.43
N PHE A 210 -1.04 5.62 5.63
CA PHE A 210 -1.09 6.97 6.22
C PHE A 210 -0.02 7.22 7.29
N ASN A 211 0.71 6.18 7.72
CA ASN A 211 1.72 6.29 8.76
C ASN A 211 3.02 6.96 8.28
N HIS A 212 3.39 6.76 7.01
CA HIS A 212 4.61 7.28 6.40
C HIS A 212 4.45 7.36 4.89
N CYS A 213 5.38 8.06 4.21
CA CYS A 213 5.55 8.01 2.76
C CYS A 213 6.87 7.32 2.40
N GLY A 214 7.01 6.90 1.13
CA GLY A 214 8.23 6.30 0.61
C GLY A 214 9.35 7.32 0.39
N SER A 215 10.60 6.83 0.24
CA SER A 215 11.76 7.66 -0.08
C SER A 215 11.67 8.32 -1.46
N PHE A 216 10.87 7.74 -2.37
CA PHE A 216 10.62 8.26 -3.72
C PHE A 216 9.46 9.27 -3.78
N ASN A 217 8.86 9.59 -2.62
CA ASN A 217 7.64 10.39 -2.57
C ASN A 217 7.79 11.73 -3.31
N LYS A 218 6.79 12.06 -4.14
CA LYS A 218 6.78 13.25 -5.03
C LYS A 218 6.92 14.57 -4.30
N TRP A 219 6.47 14.67 -3.03
CA TRP A 219 6.59 15.91 -2.27
C TRP A 219 8.04 16.17 -1.83
N MET A 220 8.80 15.11 -1.56
CA MET A 220 10.21 15.20 -1.20
C MET A 220 11.10 15.22 -2.44
N ASP A 221 10.78 14.39 -3.43
CA ASP A 221 11.51 14.16 -4.69
C ASP A 221 13.03 13.97 -4.49
N ARG A 222 13.38 13.19 -3.47
CA ARG A 222 14.79 12.92 -3.14
C ARG A 222 15.54 12.28 -4.30
N GLU A 223 14.87 11.43 -5.05
CA GLU A 223 15.45 10.67 -6.16
C GLU A 223 15.40 11.42 -7.50
N ARG A 224 14.90 12.68 -7.52
CA ARG A 224 14.78 13.54 -8.72
C ARG A 224 13.97 12.94 -9.86
N ILE A 225 12.98 12.15 -9.53
CA ILE A 225 12.07 11.50 -10.48
C ILE A 225 11.10 12.52 -11.09
N TYR A 226 10.63 13.47 -10.27
CA TYR A 226 9.66 14.49 -10.65
C TYR A 226 10.29 15.81 -11.09
N GLU A 227 11.59 16.01 -10.84
CA GLU A 227 12.30 17.21 -11.24
C GLU A 227 12.24 17.38 -12.77
N ASN A 228 11.77 18.55 -13.22
CA ASN A 228 11.58 18.90 -14.64
C ASN A 228 10.48 18.10 -15.38
N GLN A 229 9.63 17.35 -14.71
CA GLN A 229 8.46 16.73 -15.32
C GLN A 229 7.29 17.72 -15.39
N GLU A 230 6.53 17.67 -16.49
CA GLU A 230 5.39 18.58 -16.69
C GLU A 230 4.30 18.39 -15.64
N GLY A 231 3.93 19.50 -14.98
CA GLY A 231 2.88 19.52 -13.98
C GLY A 231 3.31 19.13 -12.56
N TYR A 232 4.63 18.96 -12.35
CA TYR A 232 5.16 18.74 -11.02
C TYR A 232 5.98 19.94 -10.53
N GLU A 233 5.82 20.26 -9.26
CA GLU A 233 6.65 21.25 -8.61
C GLU A 233 7.98 20.64 -8.13
N LYS A 234 9.01 21.46 -8.01
CA LYS A 234 10.29 21.05 -7.44
C LYS A 234 10.08 20.53 -6.01
N GLY A 235 10.58 19.34 -5.72
CA GLY A 235 10.46 18.69 -4.42
C GLY A 235 11.04 19.50 -3.26
N LEU A 236 10.48 19.28 -2.06
CA LEU A 236 10.86 20.01 -0.84
C LEU A 236 12.35 19.88 -0.49
N MET A 237 12.98 18.74 -0.81
CA MET A 237 14.43 18.51 -0.57
C MET A 237 15.32 19.51 -1.31
N PHE A 238 14.83 20.11 -2.41
CA PHE A 238 15.58 21.04 -3.25
C PHE A 238 15.10 22.49 -3.15
N ARG A 239 14.12 22.77 -2.29
CA ARG A 239 13.65 24.14 -2.03
C ARG A 239 14.51 24.78 -0.93
N ARG A 240 15.04 25.98 -1.17
CA ARG A 240 15.80 26.76 -0.14
C ARG A 240 14.97 27.05 1.14
N THR A 241 13.66 26.95 1.09
CA THR A 241 12.71 27.22 2.17
C THR A 241 12.25 25.96 2.92
N ALA A 242 12.74 24.77 2.58
CA ALA A 242 12.30 23.51 3.21
C ALA A 242 12.58 23.46 4.73
N LEU A 243 13.68 24.09 5.18
CA LEU A 243 14.01 24.19 6.60
C LEU A 243 12.97 24.97 7.42
N SER A 244 12.22 25.91 6.81
CA SER A 244 11.19 26.69 7.50
C SER A 244 9.89 25.93 7.71
N PHE A 245 9.59 24.92 6.91
CA PHE A 245 8.32 24.19 6.98
C PHE A 245 8.31 23.14 8.10
N PHE A 246 9.44 22.51 8.39
CA PHE A 246 9.56 21.57 9.52
C PHE A 246 9.55 22.26 10.88
N LEU A 247 9.85 23.56 10.95
CA LEU A 247 9.83 24.34 12.18
C LEU A 247 8.44 24.89 12.56
N LEU A 248 7.42 24.69 11.71
CA LEU A 248 6.08 25.26 11.92
C LEU A 248 5.04 24.25 12.42
N LEU A 249 5.40 22.98 12.65
CA LEU A 249 4.51 22.02 13.27
C LEU A 249 4.63 22.18 14.81
N PRO A 250 3.58 22.62 15.53
CA PRO A 250 3.64 22.75 16.97
C PRO A 250 3.88 21.37 17.62
N GLY A 251 5.02 21.20 18.27
CA GLY A 251 5.35 20.01 19.05
C GLY A 251 6.40 19.06 18.44
N SER A 252 7.02 19.37 17.32
CA SER A 252 8.14 18.59 16.80
C SER A 252 9.48 19.08 17.35
N GLU A 253 10.12 18.28 18.20
CA GLU A 253 11.56 18.48 18.46
C GLU A 253 12.37 18.18 17.18
N PRO A 254 13.45 18.93 16.89
CA PRO A 254 14.27 18.66 15.71
C PRO A 254 14.93 17.29 15.86
N LEU A 255 14.62 16.37 14.97
CA LEU A 255 15.41 15.14 14.80
C LEU A 255 16.81 15.59 14.34
N ALA A 256 17.81 15.40 15.20
CA ALA A 256 19.20 15.52 14.83
C ALA A 256 19.53 14.45 13.76
N LEU A 257 19.96 14.90 12.60
CA LEU A 257 20.52 14.08 11.53
C LEU A 257 21.95 13.63 11.90
#